data_41e04ddbad04a3f2505181afbd846aa3
#
_entry.id   41e04ddbad04a3f2505181afbd846aa3
#
_cell.length_a   1.000
_cell.length_b   1.000
_cell.length_c   1.000
_cell.angle_alpha   90.00
_cell.angle_beta   90.00
_cell.angle_gamma   90.00
#
_symmetry.space_group_name_H-M   'P 1'
#
loop_
_entity.id
_entity.type
_entity.pdbx_description
1 polymer ?
#
loop_
_entity_poly.entity_id
_entity_poly.type
_entity_poly.pdbx_seq_one_letter_code
_entity_poly.pdbx_strand_id
1 'polypeptide(L)'
;MSELAIAVDGVAFDYPRGPRALDGIDLRIDIGERVAIIGQNGSGKSTLVRQFNGLLRPTSGQVSINGRPTGRRHVAELAREVGLAFQNPDRQIFAGSVRAEVAFGPRNLGLGQADKDAAVERALATVGLVGDEATNPYDLGFSRRKLLALASILAMETPIVILDEPTTGQDARGIDRVQRIVADLSASGRTVIAVSHDMRFVAESFERVVVMRAGQIVLDGTPAEAFAEAAWPTLASTYLEPPLAARVGARLGLGATPTETALVGALTDRAAAGR
;
A
#
# COMPACT_ATOMS: atom_id res chain seq x y z
N MET A 1 3.78 -9.36 23.21
CA MET A 1 4.49 -9.43 21.93
C MET A 1 3.42 -9.32 20.86
N SER A 2 3.50 -8.31 19.98
CA SER A 2 2.56 -8.19 18.85
C SER A 2 2.71 -9.42 17.94
N GLU A 3 1.60 -9.87 17.37
CA GLU A 3 1.62 -10.92 16.36
C GLU A 3 2.03 -10.33 15.01
N LEU A 4 3.01 -10.96 14.34
CA LEU A 4 3.51 -10.49 13.04
C LEU A 4 2.58 -10.94 11.91
N ALA A 5 2.11 -9.99 11.11
CA ALA A 5 1.48 -10.26 9.83
C ALA A 5 2.51 -10.69 8.79
N ILE A 6 3.65 -9.99 8.73
CA ILE A 6 4.73 -10.26 7.78
C ILE A 6 6.08 -10.23 8.49
N ALA A 7 6.90 -11.25 8.25
CA ALA A 7 8.31 -11.27 8.61
C ALA A 7 9.17 -11.52 7.37
N VAL A 8 10.18 -10.69 7.19
CA VAL A 8 11.19 -10.78 6.13
C VAL A 8 12.54 -10.91 6.81
N ASP A 9 13.29 -11.94 6.50
CA ASP A 9 14.55 -12.31 7.15
C ASP A 9 15.66 -12.41 6.11
N GLY A 10 16.55 -11.42 6.04
CA GLY A 10 17.72 -11.39 5.18
C GLY A 10 17.41 -11.64 3.70
N VAL A 11 16.26 -11.14 3.20
CA VAL A 11 15.79 -11.45 1.85
C VAL A 11 16.63 -10.75 0.79
N ALA A 12 17.18 -11.56 -0.13
CA ALA A 12 17.73 -11.06 -1.39
C ALA A 12 16.94 -11.64 -2.57
N PHE A 13 16.91 -10.89 -3.67
CA PHE A 13 16.26 -11.30 -4.90
C PHE A 13 16.99 -10.79 -6.13
N ASP A 14 17.31 -11.72 -7.02
CA ASP A 14 17.94 -11.47 -8.30
C ASP A 14 16.98 -11.82 -9.44
N TYR A 15 16.73 -10.91 -10.38
CA TYR A 15 16.02 -11.27 -11.61
C TYR A 15 16.94 -12.13 -12.52
N PRO A 16 16.42 -13.14 -13.25
CA PRO A 16 17.25 -14.11 -13.99
C PRO A 16 18.28 -13.52 -14.96
N ARG A 17 18.11 -12.29 -15.42
CA ARG A 17 19.02 -11.58 -16.34
C ARG A 17 19.15 -10.11 -15.98
N GLY A 18 18.95 -9.75 -14.71
CA GLY A 18 18.94 -8.36 -14.23
C GLY A 18 19.84 -8.15 -13.03
N PRO A 19 19.96 -6.90 -12.57
CA PRO A 19 20.65 -6.58 -11.33
C PRO A 19 19.88 -7.16 -10.12
N ARG A 20 20.60 -7.27 -9.00
CA ARG A 20 20.00 -7.58 -7.71
C ARG A 20 18.95 -6.51 -7.36
N ALA A 21 17.72 -6.97 -7.11
CA ALA A 21 16.59 -6.09 -6.86
C ALA A 21 16.29 -5.93 -5.35
N LEU A 22 16.65 -6.94 -4.54
CA LEU A 22 16.60 -6.87 -3.07
C LEU A 22 17.93 -7.40 -2.53
N ASP A 23 18.47 -6.76 -1.50
CA ASP A 23 19.79 -7.05 -0.95
C ASP A 23 19.77 -7.03 0.58
N GLY A 24 19.50 -8.19 1.18
CA GLY A 24 19.51 -8.37 2.63
C GLY A 24 18.40 -7.59 3.35
N ILE A 25 17.16 -7.69 2.88
CA ILE A 25 16.02 -7.02 3.51
C ILE A 25 15.62 -7.75 4.79
N ASP A 26 15.60 -7.00 5.90
CA ASP A 26 14.95 -7.37 7.15
C ASP A 26 13.78 -6.43 7.40
N LEU A 27 12.56 -6.97 7.59
CA LEU A 27 11.36 -6.19 7.83
C LEU A 27 10.36 -6.99 8.67
N ARG A 28 9.76 -6.33 9.65
CA ARG A 28 8.66 -6.86 10.47
C ARG A 28 7.46 -5.94 10.34
N ILE A 29 6.29 -6.50 10.06
CA ILE A 29 5.02 -5.76 10.00
C ILE A 29 4.06 -6.47 10.94
N ASP A 30 3.49 -5.72 11.86
CA ASP A 30 2.54 -6.23 12.85
C ASP A 30 1.12 -6.37 12.24
N ILE A 31 0.30 -7.24 12.84
CA ILE A 31 -1.11 -7.34 12.47
C ILE A 31 -1.81 -6.01 12.75
N GLY A 32 -2.60 -5.54 11.77
CA GLY A 32 -3.33 -4.27 11.85
C GLY A 32 -2.50 -3.02 11.56
N GLU A 33 -1.19 -3.14 11.34
CA GLU A 33 -0.30 -2.01 11.06
C GLU A 33 -0.55 -1.41 9.67
N ARG A 34 -0.40 -0.09 9.55
CA ARG A 34 -0.42 0.64 8.28
C ARG A 34 0.99 1.09 7.91
N VAL A 35 1.57 0.48 6.89
CA VAL A 35 2.96 0.72 6.46
C VAL A 35 3.01 1.23 5.04
N ALA A 36 3.66 2.36 4.80
CA ALA A 36 4.00 2.84 3.47
C ALA A 36 5.45 2.48 3.12
N ILE A 37 5.66 1.88 1.95
CA ILE A 37 6.99 1.60 1.39
C ILE A 37 7.23 2.61 0.28
N ILE A 38 8.21 3.48 0.46
CA ILE A 38 8.54 4.56 -0.47
C ILE A 38 9.99 4.42 -1.00
N GLY A 39 10.31 5.14 -2.05
CA GLY A 39 11.64 5.11 -2.69
C GLY A 39 11.53 5.38 -4.19
N GLN A 40 12.64 5.64 -4.83
CA GLN A 40 12.69 5.89 -6.28
C GLN A 40 12.22 4.67 -7.11
N ASN A 41 11.95 4.91 -8.40
CA ASN A 41 11.71 3.82 -9.33
C ASN A 41 12.94 2.90 -9.42
N GLY A 42 12.70 1.58 -9.37
CA GLY A 42 13.79 0.60 -9.37
C GLY A 42 14.43 0.35 -7.99
N SER A 43 13.95 0.97 -6.90
CA SER A 43 14.51 0.71 -5.54
C SER A 43 14.15 -0.65 -4.95
N GLY A 44 13.28 -1.45 -5.61
CA GLY A 44 12.91 -2.79 -5.15
C GLY A 44 11.52 -2.91 -4.51
N LYS A 45 10.76 -1.83 -4.32
CA LYS A 45 9.46 -1.82 -3.62
C LYS A 45 8.46 -2.86 -4.14
N SER A 46 8.13 -2.79 -5.44
CA SER A 46 7.17 -3.74 -6.05
C SER A 46 7.73 -5.17 -6.09
N THR A 47 9.06 -5.33 -6.11
CA THR A 47 9.71 -6.64 -5.98
C THR A 47 9.52 -7.19 -4.56
N LEU A 48 9.67 -6.35 -3.54
CA LEU A 48 9.49 -6.74 -2.15
C LEU A 48 8.03 -7.16 -1.87
N VAL A 49 7.05 -6.34 -2.23
CA VAL A 49 5.63 -6.66 -1.95
C VAL A 49 5.14 -7.90 -2.71
N ARG A 50 5.73 -8.24 -3.86
CA ARG A 50 5.43 -9.47 -4.60
C ARG A 50 6.03 -10.72 -3.96
N GLN A 51 6.96 -10.60 -3.02
CA GLN A 51 7.40 -11.73 -2.20
C GLN A 51 6.32 -12.13 -1.19
N PHE A 52 5.51 -11.16 -0.71
CA PHE A 52 4.51 -11.41 0.34
C PHE A 52 3.35 -12.29 -0.14
N ASN A 53 2.95 -12.16 -1.41
CA ASN A 53 1.89 -12.97 -2.00
C ASN A 53 2.40 -14.16 -2.84
N GLY A 54 3.72 -14.40 -2.83
CA GLY A 54 4.36 -15.53 -3.51
C GLY A 54 4.45 -15.42 -5.03
N LEU A 55 4.13 -14.26 -5.63
CA LEU A 55 4.34 -14.00 -7.08
C LEU A 55 5.83 -13.98 -7.42
N LEU A 56 6.66 -13.55 -6.49
CA LEU A 56 8.11 -13.72 -6.54
C LEU A 56 8.55 -14.52 -5.31
N ARG A 57 9.66 -15.23 -5.44
CA ARG A 57 10.27 -15.97 -4.34
C ARG A 57 11.69 -15.49 -4.11
N PRO A 58 12.13 -15.34 -2.86
CA PRO A 58 13.47 -14.85 -2.58
C PRO A 58 14.53 -15.82 -3.14
N THR A 59 15.63 -15.24 -3.64
CA THR A 59 16.83 -16.03 -4.04
C THR A 59 17.57 -16.55 -2.79
N SER A 60 17.55 -15.75 -1.71
CA SER A 60 18.04 -16.13 -0.37
C SER A 60 17.23 -15.42 0.72
N GLY A 61 17.35 -15.91 1.95
CA GLY A 61 16.51 -15.42 3.05
C GLY A 61 15.12 -16.05 3.06
N GLN A 62 14.21 -15.50 3.86
CA GLN A 62 12.88 -16.05 4.04
C GLN A 62 11.83 -14.96 4.22
N VAL A 63 10.64 -15.18 3.65
CA VAL A 63 9.42 -14.41 3.95
C VAL A 63 8.44 -15.34 4.65
N SER A 64 7.82 -14.84 5.72
CA SER A 64 6.76 -15.52 6.44
C SER A 64 5.52 -14.64 6.53
N ILE A 65 4.34 -15.23 6.34
CA ILE A 65 3.02 -14.61 6.48
C ILE A 65 2.29 -15.28 7.62
N ASN A 66 1.82 -14.51 8.60
CA ASN A 66 1.18 -15.01 9.82
C ASN A 66 1.99 -16.16 10.46
N GLY A 67 3.30 -15.95 10.62
CA GLY A 67 4.24 -16.90 11.19
C GLY A 67 4.58 -18.12 10.32
N ARG A 68 4.02 -18.23 9.09
CA ARG A 68 4.24 -19.39 8.20
C ARG A 68 5.10 -19.01 7.00
N PRO A 69 6.23 -19.70 6.73
CA PRO A 69 7.08 -19.44 5.56
C PRO A 69 6.33 -19.56 4.24
N THR A 70 6.58 -18.62 3.31
CA THR A 70 5.92 -18.59 1.98
C THR A 70 6.56 -19.56 0.98
N GLY A 71 7.81 -19.97 1.19
CA GLY A 71 8.65 -20.66 0.21
C GLY A 71 8.07 -21.92 -0.42
N ARG A 72 7.25 -22.69 0.29
CA ARG A 72 6.60 -23.93 -0.19
C ARG A 72 5.10 -23.80 -0.43
N ARG A 73 4.52 -22.63 -0.16
CA ARG A 73 3.07 -22.42 -0.28
C ARG A 73 2.71 -22.01 -1.72
N HIS A 74 1.56 -22.46 -2.18
CA HIS A 74 1.03 -22.04 -3.49
C HIS A 74 0.52 -20.60 -3.45
N VAL A 75 0.61 -19.89 -4.59
CA VAL A 75 0.09 -18.52 -4.71
C VAL A 75 -1.40 -18.45 -4.34
N ALA A 76 -2.19 -19.47 -4.70
CA ALA A 76 -3.61 -19.55 -4.36
C ALA A 76 -3.89 -19.64 -2.84
N GLU A 77 -2.98 -20.26 -2.07
CA GLU A 77 -3.08 -20.25 -0.60
C GLU A 77 -2.73 -18.88 -0.03
N LEU A 78 -1.66 -18.28 -0.53
CA LEU A 78 -1.21 -16.96 -0.10
C LEU A 78 -2.23 -15.87 -0.47
N ALA A 79 -2.94 -16.01 -1.60
CA ALA A 79 -4.00 -15.10 -2.01
C ALA A 79 -5.20 -15.06 -1.04
N ARG A 80 -5.35 -16.07 -0.16
CA ARG A 80 -6.35 -16.05 0.93
C ARG A 80 -5.93 -15.14 2.09
N GLU A 81 -4.66 -14.82 2.19
CA GLU A 81 -4.08 -14.04 3.29
C GLU A 81 -3.62 -12.66 2.84
N VAL A 82 -3.14 -12.55 1.60
CA VAL A 82 -2.53 -11.34 1.05
C VAL A 82 -3.16 -10.96 -0.27
N GLY A 83 -3.96 -9.92 -0.28
CA GLY A 83 -4.50 -9.29 -1.48
C GLY A 83 -3.52 -8.22 -1.99
N LEU A 84 -3.23 -8.19 -3.29
CA LEU A 84 -2.37 -7.20 -3.94
C LEU A 84 -3.10 -6.54 -5.11
N ALA A 85 -3.36 -5.24 -5.00
CA ALA A 85 -3.81 -4.41 -6.10
C ALA A 85 -2.59 -3.89 -6.88
N PHE A 86 -2.50 -4.21 -8.17
CA PHE A 86 -1.35 -3.85 -9.00
C PHE A 86 -1.35 -2.38 -9.42
N GLN A 87 -0.17 -1.84 -9.62
CA GLN A 87 0.04 -0.48 -10.13
C GLN A 87 -0.70 -0.23 -11.45
N ASN A 88 -0.58 -1.16 -12.41
CA ASN A 88 -1.30 -1.10 -13.68
C ASN A 88 -2.53 -2.03 -13.64
N PRO A 89 -3.76 -1.47 -13.67
CA PRO A 89 -4.98 -2.26 -13.62
C PRO A 89 -5.14 -3.21 -14.82
N ASP A 90 -4.59 -2.87 -15.99
CA ASP A 90 -4.67 -3.70 -17.20
C ASP A 90 -3.89 -5.02 -17.08
N ARG A 91 -3.04 -5.16 -16.05
CA ARG A 91 -2.36 -6.42 -15.71
C ARG A 91 -3.15 -7.30 -14.73
N GLN A 92 -4.23 -6.77 -14.20
CA GLN A 92 -5.08 -7.45 -13.22
C GLN A 92 -6.46 -7.77 -13.77
N ILE A 93 -7.05 -6.83 -14.52
CA ILE A 93 -8.41 -6.92 -15.06
C ILE A 93 -8.43 -7.81 -16.31
N PHE A 94 -9.38 -8.77 -16.34
CA PHE A 94 -9.52 -9.71 -17.48
C PHE A 94 -10.97 -10.12 -17.74
N ALA A 95 -11.93 -9.83 -16.84
CA ALA A 95 -13.32 -10.23 -17.00
C ALA A 95 -14.08 -9.32 -17.98
N GLY A 96 -15.18 -9.83 -18.54
CA GLY A 96 -16.01 -9.11 -19.50
C GLY A 96 -16.99 -8.10 -18.87
N SER A 97 -17.12 -8.06 -17.53
CA SER A 97 -17.92 -7.07 -16.82
C SER A 97 -17.33 -6.75 -15.44
N VAL A 98 -17.63 -5.55 -14.94
CA VAL A 98 -17.26 -5.08 -13.60
C VAL A 98 -17.66 -6.08 -12.52
N ARG A 99 -18.93 -6.56 -12.53
CA ARG A 99 -19.39 -7.55 -11.56
C ARG A 99 -18.61 -8.85 -11.63
N ALA A 100 -18.33 -9.34 -12.83
CA ALA A 100 -17.61 -10.60 -13.03
C ALA A 100 -16.15 -10.49 -12.54
N GLU A 101 -15.52 -9.34 -12.73
CA GLU A 101 -14.17 -9.05 -12.25
C GLU A 101 -14.11 -9.09 -10.72
N VAL A 102 -15.00 -8.36 -10.05
CA VAL A 102 -15.03 -8.32 -8.57
C VAL A 102 -15.43 -9.67 -7.97
N ALA A 103 -16.32 -10.43 -8.63
CA ALA A 103 -16.76 -11.75 -8.16
C ALA A 103 -15.72 -12.86 -8.33
N PHE A 104 -14.64 -12.62 -9.08
CA PHE A 104 -13.64 -13.66 -9.40
C PHE A 104 -12.91 -14.16 -8.15
N GLY A 105 -12.40 -13.23 -7.31
CA GLY A 105 -11.73 -13.56 -6.06
C GLY A 105 -12.61 -14.38 -5.11
N PRO A 106 -13.78 -13.86 -4.68
CA PRO A 106 -14.74 -14.56 -3.83
C PRO A 106 -15.12 -15.95 -4.34
N ARG A 107 -15.33 -16.10 -5.65
CA ARG A 107 -15.62 -17.40 -6.27
C ARG A 107 -14.47 -18.40 -6.07
N ASN A 108 -13.20 -17.98 -6.29
CA ASN A 108 -12.04 -18.84 -6.13
C ASN A 108 -11.74 -19.16 -4.66
N LEU A 109 -12.18 -18.31 -3.74
CA LEU A 109 -12.13 -18.58 -2.30
C LEU A 109 -13.17 -19.61 -1.87
N GLY A 110 -14.14 -19.95 -2.74
CA GLY A 110 -15.20 -20.92 -2.48
C GLY A 110 -16.36 -20.35 -1.67
N LEU A 111 -16.59 -19.02 -1.69
CA LEU A 111 -17.73 -18.41 -1.01
C LEU A 111 -19.05 -18.88 -1.62
N GLY A 112 -20.05 -19.11 -0.76
CA GLY A 112 -21.42 -19.35 -1.17
C GLY A 112 -21.99 -18.19 -2.00
N GLN A 113 -23.08 -18.45 -2.76
CA GLN A 113 -23.62 -17.44 -3.67
C GLN A 113 -24.00 -16.14 -2.94
N ALA A 114 -24.71 -16.25 -1.80
CA ALA A 114 -25.14 -15.08 -1.03
C ALA A 114 -23.97 -14.26 -0.49
N ASP A 115 -22.94 -14.92 0.08
CA ASP A 115 -21.75 -14.24 0.63
C ASP A 115 -20.94 -13.58 -0.48
N LYS A 116 -20.80 -14.24 -1.62
CA LYS A 116 -20.14 -13.70 -2.80
C LYS A 116 -20.85 -12.44 -3.31
N ASP A 117 -22.19 -12.48 -3.45
CA ASP A 117 -22.97 -11.35 -3.93
C ASP A 117 -22.86 -10.17 -2.94
N ALA A 118 -22.95 -10.43 -1.64
CA ALA A 118 -22.77 -9.41 -0.61
C ALA A 118 -21.34 -8.81 -0.61
N ALA A 119 -20.29 -9.62 -0.81
CA ALA A 119 -18.93 -9.15 -0.89
C ALA A 119 -18.71 -8.24 -2.13
N VAL A 120 -19.26 -8.64 -3.28
CA VAL A 120 -19.23 -7.85 -4.52
C VAL A 120 -19.92 -6.50 -4.33
N GLU A 121 -21.13 -6.49 -3.77
CA GLU A 121 -21.89 -5.26 -3.54
C GLU A 121 -21.17 -4.30 -2.59
N ARG A 122 -20.64 -4.81 -1.48
CA ARG A 122 -19.82 -4.00 -0.55
C ARG A 122 -18.59 -3.41 -1.24
N ALA A 123 -17.84 -4.21 -1.99
CA ALA A 123 -16.64 -3.75 -2.68
C ALA A 123 -16.95 -2.68 -3.73
N LEU A 124 -18.00 -2.87 -4.54
CA LEU A 124 -18.44 -1.88 -5.54
C LEU A 124 -18.91 -0.58 -4.90
N ALA A 125 -19.65 -0.66 -3.80
CA ALA A 125 -20.09 0.52 -3.04
C ALA A 125 -18.88 1.29 -2.48
N THR A 126 -17.90 0.59 -1.91
CA THR A 126 -16.68 1.16 -1.34
C THR A 126 -15.90 1.98 -2.38
N VAL A 127 -15.73 1.44 -3.59
CA VAL A 127 -15.00 2.11 -4.66
C VAL A 127 -15.87 3.03 -5.52
N GLY A 128 -17.21 3.08 -5.29
CA GLY A 128 -18.15 3.94 -6.03
C GLY A 128 -18.37 3.51 -7.48
N LEU A 129 -18.49 2.22 -7.70
CA LEU A 129 -18.80 1.60 -8.99
C LEU A 129 -20.20 0.95 -9.01
N VAL A 130 -21.07 1.31 -8.06
CA VAL A 130 -22.48 0.92 -8.07
C VAL A 130 -23.15 1.53 -9.32
N GLY A 131 -23.88 0.70 -10.06
CA GLY A 131 -24.52 1.05 -11.32
C GLY A 131 -23.67 0.73 -12.58
N ASP A 132 -22.41 0.31 -12.41
CA ASP A 132 -21.52 -0.09 -13.51
C ASP A 132 -21.38 -1.62 -13.64
N GLU A 133 -22.13 -2.41 -12.91
CA GLU A 133 -21.95 -3.86 -12.76
C GLU A 133 -21.89 -4.60 -14.10
N ALA A 134 -22.70 -4.17 -15.08
CA ALA A 134 -22.74 -4.75 -16.42
C ALA A 134 -21.75 -4.13 -17.40
N THR A 135 -21.07 -3.04 -17.02
CA THR A 135 -20.14 -2.32 -17.89
C THR A 135 -18.90 -3.18 -18.19
N ASN A 136 -18.40 -3.15 -19.42
CA ASN A 136 -17.12 -3.73 -19.73
C ASN A 136 -16.02 -2.93 -19.03
N PRO A 137 -15.10 -3.56 -18.27
CA PRO A 137 -14.03 -2.87 -17.58
C PRO A 137 -13.19 -1.93 -18.47
N TYR A 138 -12.99 -2.28 -19.72
CA TYR A 138 -12.19 -1.49 -20.65
C TYR A 138 -12.92 -0.24 -21.18
N ASP A 139 -14.24 -0.14 -20.99
CA ASP A 139 -15.00 1.08 -21.26
C ASP A 139 -14.88 2.11 -20.11
N LEU A 140 -14.36 1.68 -18.95
CA LEU A 140 -14.04 2.58 -17.85
C LEU A 140 -12.77 3.38 -18.13
N GLY A 141 -12.73 4.65 -17.72
CA GLY A 141 -11.50 5.44 -17.70
C GLY A 141 -10.43 4.85 -16.76
N PHE A 142 -9.16 5.19 -16.96
CA PHE A 142 -8.02 4.62 -16.22
C PHE A 142 -8.20 4.69 -14.69
N SER A 143 -8.60 5.84 -14.15
CA SER A 143 -8.86 6.02 -12.71
C SER A 143 -9.91 5.02 -12.20
N ARG A 144 -11.03 4.86 -12.92
CA ARG A 144 -12.09 3.92 -12.54
C ARG A 144 -11.66 2.45 -12.67
N ARG A 145 -10.82 2.11 -13.66
CA ARG A 145 -10.21 0.77 -13.75
C ARG A 145 -9.31 0.47 -12.55
N LYS A 146 -8.54 1.45 -12.06
CA LYS A 146 -7.76 1.25 -10.81
C LYS A 146 -8.67 0.98 -9.61
N LEU A 147 -9.77 1.70 -9.49
CA LEU A 147 -10.75 1.45 -8.44
C LEU A 147 -11.41 0.07 -8.60
N LEU A 148 -11.67 -0.38 -9.81
CA LEU A 148 -12.17 -1.74 -10.07
C LEU A 148 -11.14 -2.81 -9.65
N ALA A 149 -9.87 -2.63 -10.01
CA ALA A 149 -8.79 -3.53 -9.58
C ALA A 149 -8.67 -3.57 -8.04
N LEU A 150 -8.88 -2.45 -7.37
CA LEU A 150 -8.96 -2.40 -5.91
C LEU A 150 -10.20 -3.13 -5.39
N ALA A 151 -11.38 -2.93 -5.99
CA ALA A 151 -12.62 -3.62 -5.59
C ALA A 151 -12.48 -5.14 -5.66
N SER A 152 -11.81 -5.69 -6.69
CA SER A 152 -11.61 -7.14 -6.82
C SER A 152 -10.78 -7.73 -5.66
N ILE A 153 -9.86 -6.93 -5.09
CA ILE A 153 -9.09 -7.32 -3.91
C ILE A 153 -9.89 -7.14 -2.62
N LEU A 154 -10.63 -6.02 -2.49
CA LEU A 154 -11.46 -5.76 -1.32
C LEU A 154 -12.53 -6.83 -1.12
N ALA A 155 -13.14 -7.32 -2.20
CA ALA A 155 -14.15 -8.39 -2.17
C ALA A 155 -13.60 -9.73 -1.65
N MET A 156 -12.29 -9.95 -1.66
CA MET A 156 -11.66 -11.14 -1.12
C MET A 156 -11.55 -11.13 0.42
N GLU A 157 -11.72 -9.96 1.04
CA GLU A 157 -11.66 -9.76 2.49
C GLU A 157 -10.40 -10.33 3.17
N THR A 158 -9.27 -10.27 2.49
CA THR A 158 -7.99 -10.76 3.01
C THR A 158 -7.52 -9.97 4.23
N PRO A 159 -6.86 -10.60 5.23
CA PRO A 159 -6.34 -9.90 6.41
C PRO A 159 -5.21 -8.92 6.10
N ILE A 160 -4.47 -9.11 5.02
CA ILE A 160 -3.39 -8.23 4.57
C ILE A 160 -3.76 -7.70 3.18
N VAL A 161 -3.75 -6.38 3.03
CA VAL A 161 -4.05 -5.69 1.76
C VAL A 161 -2.85 -4.85 1.34
N ILE A 162 -2.38 -5.08 0.12
CA ILE A 162 -1.26 -4.35 -0.47
C ILE A 162 -1.77 -3.53 -1.65
N LEU A 163 -1.42 -2.25 -1.66
CA LEU A 163 -1.79 -1.26 -2.65
C LEU A 163 -0.52 -0.78 -3.39
N ASP A 164 -0.31 -1.21 -4.63
CA ASP A 164 0.84 -0.75 -5.41
C ASP A 164 0.45 0.50 -6.22
N GLU A 165 0.96 1.68 -5.78
CA GLU A 165 0.72 3.00 -6.37
C GLU A 165 -0.78 3.37 -6.51
N PRO A 166 -1.59 3.33 -5.44
CA PRO A 166 -3.03 3.45 -5.54
C PRO A 166 -3.52 4.84 -5.97
N THR A 167 -2.76 5.90 -5.70
CA THR A 167 -3.12 7.30 -6.02
C THR A 167 -2.75 7.73 -7.43
N THR A 168 -1.86 6.99 -8.12
CA THR A 168 -1.43 7.32 -9.48
C THR A 168 -2.59 7.34 -10.46
N GLY A 169 -2.79 8.47 -11.16
CA GLY A 169 -3.88 8.65 -12.13
C GLY A 169 -5.26 8.86 -11.50
N GLN A 170 -5.33 9.09 -10.19
CA GLN A 170 -6.54 9.51 -9.50
C GLN A 170 -6.63 11.04 -9.46
N ASP A 171 -7.85 11.56 -9.53
CA ASP A 171 -8.15 12.95 -9.19
C ASP A 171 -8.26 13.12 -7.66
N ALA A 172 -8.48 14.33 -7.18
CA ALA A 172 -8.60 14.61 -5.74
C ALA A 172 -9.67 13.74 -5.06
N ARG A 173 -10.82 13.54 -5.70
CA ARG A 173 -11.90 12.69 -5.17
C ARG A 173 -11.51 11.22 -5.12
N GLY A 174 -10.74 10.76 -6.11
CA GLY A 174 -10.18 9.40 -6.14
C GLY A 174 -9.17 9.19 -5.03
N ILE A 175 -8.28 10.16 -4.78
CA ILE A 175 -7.32 10.12 -3.67
C ILE A 175 -8.04 10.08 -2.32
N ASP A 176 -9.02 10.98 -2.08
CA ASP A 176 -9.83 10.99 -0.86
C ASP A 176 -10.57 9.65 -0.63
N ARG A 177 -10.99 9.00 -1.73
CA ARG A 177 -11.61 7.66 -1.66
C ARG A 177 -10.60 6.61 -1.24
N VAL A 178 -9.41 6.59 -1.83
CA VAL A 178 -8.35 5.67 -1.46
C VAL A 178 -7.95 5.85 0.00
N GLN A 179 -7.83 7.09 0.48
CA GLN A 179 -7.55 7.39 1.90
C GLN A 179 -8.63 6.82 2.83
N ARG A 180 -9.91 7.01 2.49
CA ARG A 180 -11.02 6.42 3.27
C ARG A 180 -10.95 4.89 3.27
N ILE A 181 -10.66 4.27 2.13
CA ILE A 181 -10.50 2.81 2.04
C ILE A 181 -9.38 2.33 2.97
N VAL A 182 -8.23 3.01 2.98
CA VAL A 182 -7.13 2.66 3.90
C VAL A 182 -7.57 2.79 5.36
N ALA A 183 -8.29 3.85 5.71
CA ALA A 183 -8.82 4.05 7.06
C ALA A 183 -9.82 2.96 7.47
N ASP A 184 -10.77 2.61 6.59
CA ASP A 184 -11.79 1.59 6.84
C ASP A 184 -11.17 0.18 6.99
N LEU A 185 -10.18 -0.15 6.16
CA LEU A 185 -9.42 -1.39 6.27
C LEU A 185 -8.71 -1.48 7.63
N SER A 186 -8.03 -0.42 8.04
CA SER A 186 -7.37 -0.34 9.34
C SER A 186 -8.37 -0.44 10.50
N ALA A 187 -9.49 0.27 10.42
CA ALA A 187 -10.55 0.21 11.43
C ALA A 187 -11.15 -1.20 11.57
N SER A 188 -11.11 -2.00 10.50
CA SER A 188 -11.50 -3.42 10.52
C SER A 188 -10.41 -4.37 11.03
N GLY A 189 -9.27 -3.85 11.49
CA GLY A 189 -8.13 -4.63 12.02
C GLY A 189 -7.24 -5.26 10.94
N ARG A 190 -7.38 -4.87 9.67
CA ARG A 190 -6.54 -5.41 8.58
C ARG A 190 -5.20 -4.69 8.52
N THR A 191 -4.17 -5.44 8.16
CA THR A 191 -2.85 -4.88 7.85
C THR A 191 -2.88 -4.26 6.46
N VAL A 192 -2.46 -3.00 6.34
CA VAL A 192 -2.46 -2.28 5.06
C VAL A 192 -1.06 -1.84 4.70
N ILE A 193 -0.60 -2.24 3.51
CA ILE A 193 0.70 -1.85 2.99
C ILE A 193 0.48 -1.07 1.70
N ALA A 194 1.08 0.10 1.55
CA ALA A 194 1.10 0.79 0.27
C ALA A 194 2.51 1.01 -0.24
N VAL A 195 2.70 0.78 -1.52
CA VAL A 195 3.84 1.33 -2.26
C VAL A 195 3.37 2.65 -2.87
N SER A 196 4.06 3.75 -2.60
CA SER A 196 3.66 5.05 -3.13
C SER A 196 4.85 6.00 -3.31
N HIS A 197 4.70 6.95 -4.24
CA HIS A 197 5.54 8.13 -4.39
C HIS A 197 4.78 9.44 -4.08
N ASP A 198 3.54 9.35 -3.61
CA ASP A 198 2.73 10.47 -3.13
C ASP A 198 2.98 10.67 -1.63
N MET A 199 3.90 11.56 -1.29
CA MET A 199 4.33 11.77 0.10
C MET A 199 3.24 12.38 0.97
N ARG A 200 2.28 13.12 0.39
CA ARG A 200 1.12 13.63 1.11
C ARG A 200 0.20 12.48 1.53
N PHE A 201 -0.19 11.63 0.57
CA PHE A 201 -0.98 10.43 0.84
C PHE A 201 -0.31 9.54 1.90
N VAL A 202 1.01 9.33 1.78
CA VAL A 202 1.79 8.54 2.74
C VAL A 202 1.73 9.15 4.14
N ALA A 203 1.98 10.46 4.28
CA ALA A 203 1.99 11.12 5.57
C ALA A 203 0.61 11.14 6.26
N GLU A 204 -0.46 11.26 5.49
CA GLU A 204 -1.83 11.37 6.00
C GLU A 204 -2.48 10.01 6.31
N SER A 205 -2.03 8.90 5.65
CA SER A 205 -2.73 7.62 5.71
C SER A 205 -1.99 6.50 6.44
N PHE A 206 -0.70 6.65 6.71
CA PHE A 206 0.15 5.58 7.26
C PHE A 206 0.82 6.00 8.58
N GLU A 207 1.06 5.01 9.44
CA GLU A 207 1.68 5.18 10.76
C GLU A 207 3.18 4.95 10.72
N ARG A 208 3.65 4.22 9.69
CA ARG A 208 5.05 3.86 9.50
C ARG A 208 5.44 4.03 8.04
N VAL A 209 6.64 4.50 7.82
CA VAL A 209 7.24 4.77 6.51
C VAL A 209 8.56 4.01 6.42
N VAL A 210 8.65 3.13 5.44
CA VAL A 210 9.87 2.38 5.10
C VAL A 210 10.42 2.95 3.79
N VAL A 211 11.64 3.49 3.85
CA VAL A 211 12.30 4.08 2.67
C VAL A 211 13.27 3.08 2.06
N MET A 212 13.08 2.75 0.80
CA MET A 212 13.95 1.83 0.07
C MET A 212 14.84 2.54 -0.96
N ARG A 213 16.10 2.13 -1.01
CA ARG A 213 17.09 2.56 -2.01
C ARG A 213 17.94 1.38 -2.46
N ALA A 214 18.03 1.17 -3.78
CA ALA A 214 18.90 0.14 -4.38
C ALA A 214 18.76 -1.26 -3.71
N GLY A 215 17.54 -1.68 -3.44
CA GLY A 215 17.25 -2.99 -2.87
C GLY A 215 17.41 -3.11 -1.36
N GLN A 216 17.71 -2.02 -0.65
CA GLN A 216 17.90 -1.98 0.81
C GLN A 216 16.91 -1.03 1.48
N ILE A 217 16.60 -1.27 2.76
CA ILE A 217 15.87 -0.33 3.61
C ILE A 217 16.91 0.65 4.19
N VAL A 218 16.70 1.95 3.95
CA VAL A 218 17.62 3.01 4.38
C VAL A 218 17.05 3.90 5.48
N LEU A 219 15.72 3.80 5.72
CA LEU A 219 15.04 4.46 6.82
C LEU A 219 13.76 3.68 7.12
N ASP A 220 13.41 3.59 8.39
CA ASP A 220 12.19 2.97 8.90
C ASP A 220 11.76 3.72 10.15
N GLY A 221 10.57 4.33 10.13
CA GLY A 221 10.08 5.15 11.24
C GLY A 221 8.68 5.71 10.97
N THR A 222 8.20 6.52 11.90
CA THR A 222 6.93 7.24 11.75
C THR A 222 7.00 8.30 10.65
N PRO A 223 5.87 8.79 10.10
CA PRO A 223 5.89 9.92 9.17
C PRO A 223 6.57 11.17 9.74
N ALA A 224 6.45 11.41 11.06
CA ALA A 224 7.11 12.53 11.72
C ALA A 224 8.65 12.40 11.68
N GLU A 225 9.17 11.20 11.86
CA GLU A 225 10.61 10.91 11.77
C GLU A 225 11.09 10.89 10.32
N ALA A 226 10.36 10.19 9.44
CA ALA A 226 10.74 10.01 8.04
C ALA A 226 10.77 11.32 7.24
N PHE A 227 9.89 12.28 7.58
CA PHE A 227 9.80 13.58 6.92
C PHE A 227 10.40 14.74 7.73
N ALA A 228 11.01 14.47 8.89
CA ALA A 228 11.79 15.47 9.63
C ALA A 228 12.99 15.96 8.81
N GLU A 229 13.44 17.21 9.06
CA GLU A 229 14.55 17.82 8.36
C GLU A 229 15.84 16.97 8.40
N ALA A 230 16.09 16.29 9.52
CA ALA A 230 17.22 15.37 9.69
C ALA A 230 17.22 14.19 8.71
N ALA A 231 16.04 13.76 8.24
CA ALA A 231 15.88 12.67 7.29
C ALA A 231 15.96 13.10 5.80
N TRP A 232 15.95 14.42 5.52
CA TRP A 232 15.93 14.92 4.13
C TRP A 232 17.12 14.50 3.28
N PRO A 233 18.37 14.41 3.78
CA PRO A 233 19.47 13.85 3.01
C PRO A 233 19.21 12.41 2.56
N THR A 234 18.57 11.59 3.41
CA THR A 234 18.20 10.21 3.07
C THR A 234 17.10 10.20 2.00
N LEU A 235 16.04 11.01 2.13
CA LEU A 235 15.01 11.15 1.10
C LEU A 235 15.57 11.63 -0.22
N ALA A 236 16.39 12.69 -0.21
CA ALA A 236 17.04 13.21 -1.40
C ALA A 236 17.91 12.16 -2.12
N SER A 237 18.56 11.27 -1.35
CA SER A 237 19.35 10.15 -1.91
C SER A 237 18.49 9.11 -2.65
N THR A 238 17.15 9.17 -2.49
CA THR A 238 16.16 8.36 -3.19
C THR A 238 15.33 9.16 -4.18
N TYR A 239 15.74 10.40 -4.48
CA TYR A 239 15.00 11.36 -5.33
C TYR A 239 13.58 11.64 -4.84
N LEU A 240 13.34 11.54 -3.53
CA LEU A 240 12.08 11.89 -2.90
C LEU A 240 12.20 13.25 -2.20
N GLU A 241 11.11 14.01 -2.23
CA GLU A 241 10.96 15.25 -1.45
C GLU A 241 9.96 15.03 -0.32
N PRO A 242 10.20 15.63 0.87
CA PRO A 242 9.22 15.60 1.94
C PRO A 242 7.90 16.26 1.52
N PRO A 243 6.75 15.96 2.17
CA PRO A 243 5.50 16.66 1.95
C PRO A 243 5.65 18.16 2.10
N LEU A 244 4.83 18.94 1.37
CA LEU A 244 4.89 20.41 1.44
C LEU A 244 4.73 20.93 2.87
N ALA A 245 3.83 20.34 3.66
CA ALA A 245 3.61 20.70 5.05
C ALA A 245 4.89 20.55 5.91
N ALA A 246 5.64 19.47 5.74
CA ALA A 246 6.93 19.27 6.42
C ALA A 246 7.97 20.33 6.02
N ARG A 247 8.04 20.64 4.72
CA ARG A 247 8.97 21.67 4.20
C ARG A 247 8.64 23.08 4.70
N VAL A 248 7.35 23.42 4.77
CA VAL A 248 6.90 24.71 5.32
C VAL A 248 7.17 24.78 6.81
N GLY A 249 6.81 23.73 7.57
CA GLY A 249 7.03 23.70 9.00
C GLY A 249 8.50 23.82 9.39
N ALA A 250 9.40 23.12 8.70
CA ALA A 250 10.84 23.25 8.91
C ALA A 250 11.35 24.67 8.64
N ARG A 251 10.94 25.30 7.53
CA ARG A 251 11.32 26.71 7.23
C ARG A 251 10.83 27.70 8.27
N LEU A 252 9.71 27.40 8.92
CA LEU A 252 9.16 28.25 9.98
C LEU A 252 9.65 27.86 11.38
N GLY A 253 10.48 26.85 11.53
CA GLY A 253 10.95 26.36 12.83
C GLY A 253 9.85 25.76 13.71
N LEU A 254 8.86 25.09 13.10
CA LEU A 254 7.69 24.51 13.79
C LEU A 254 7.86 23.04 14.18
N GLY A 255 9.06 22.46 13.98
CA GLY A 255 9.31 21.05 14.23
C GLY A 255 8.70 20.14 13.17
N ALA A 256 8.40 18.89 13.53
CA ALA A 256 7.87 17.90 12.61
C ALA A 256 6.39 18.16 12.28
N THR A 257 6.10 18.55 11.05
CA THR A 257 4.74 18.80 10.53
C THR A 257 4.51 17.99 9.26
N PRO A 258 4.44 16.65 9.33
CA PRO A 258 4.37 15.79 8.14
C PRO A 258 3.05 15.97 7.37
N THR A 259 1.98 16.44 8.02
CA THR A 259 0.64 16.62 7.45
C THR A 259 0.19 18.08 7.50
N GLU A 260 -0.81 18.44 6.68
CA GLU A 260 -1.41 19.77 6.70
C GLU A 260 -2.06 20.07 8.08
N THR A 261 -2.71 19.07 8.68
CA THR A 261 -3.31 19.19 10.01
C THR A 261 -2.24 19.51 11.08
N ALA A 262 -1.10 18.80 11.04
CA ALA A 262 0.00 19.05 11.97
C ALA A 262 0.60 20.46 11.78
N LEU A 263 0.73 20.91 10.52
CA LEU A 263 1.23 22.25 10.21
C LEU A 263 0.28 23.34 10.75
N VAL A 264 -1.03 23.20 10.49
CA VAL A 264 -2.04 24.15 10.96
C VAL A 264 -2.08 24.19 12.49
N GLY A 265 -2.02 23.03 13.16
CA GLY A 265 -1.92 22.93 14.62
C GLY A 265 -0.72 23.71 15.16
N ALA A 266 0.48 23.43 14.64
CA ALA A 266 1.71 24.11 15.08
C ALA A 266 1.69 25.63 14.85
N LEU A 267 1.08 26.11 13.75
CA LEU A 267 0.89 27.53 13.48
C LEU A 267 -0.07 28.18 14.49
N THR A 268 -1.14 27.49 14.83
CA THR A 268 -2.13 27.97 15.81
C THR A 268 -1.52 28.08 17.21
N ASP A 269 -0.77 27.06 17.65
CA ASP A 269 -0.08 27.04 18.92
C ASP A 269 0.94 28.18 19.03
N ARG A 270 1.73 28.40 17.98
CA ARG A 270 2.68 29.52 17.90
C ARG A 270 2.00 30.88 18.00
N ALA A 271 0.86 31.05 17.33
CA ALA A 271 0.09 32.29 17.37
C ALA A 271 -0.50 32.54 18.79
N ALA A 272 -0.87 31.49 19.50
CA ALA A 272 -1.34 31.58 20.90
C ALA A 272 -0.20 31.91 21.88
N ALA A 273 1.00 31.34 21.69
CA ALA A 273 2.17 31.59 22.53
C ALA A 273 2.80 32.97 22.32
N GLY A 274 2.53 33.64 21.21
CA GLY A 274 3.02 35.00 20.92
C GLY A 274 2.09 36.12 21.38
N ARG A 275 0.98 35.78 22.08
CA ARG A 275 0.08 36.74 22.74
C ARG A 275 0.31 36.75 24.25
#